data_e53c114c05badd3411c9b605cdbea1f4
#
_entry.id   e53c114c05badd3411c9b605cdbea1f4
#
_cell.length_a   1.000
_cell.length_b   1.000
_cell.length_c   1.000
_cell.angle_alpha   90.00
_cell.angle_beta   90.00
_cell.angle_gamma   90.00
#
_symmetry.space_group_name_H-M   'P 1'
#
loop_
_entity.id
_entity.type
_entity.pdbx_description
1 polymer ?
#
loop_
_entity_poly.entity_id
_entity_poly.type
_entity_poly.pdbx_seq_one_letter_code
_entity_poly.pdbx_strand_id
1 'polypeptide(L)'
;MSNELVQRGGFSWQPLLLILCALTLGGTHCATATATAAAAAGAAAQRISAAELLLPAWSGAPTLNTAFIPPSDSVAAHEPFQGTLRLTETQMTTQPAVFSPRSVLGRDPKLFPGVALTFFTDQGDLVPLTQDVIRYGSSNQGRSYWDIIVQPGRVWTQPDDHGWSRGGFPFALVNSIEGETHNGLATFLYKNGRVSNLRFQIVQQTAPFYIKDGFVAAGLVPAVFAPAVIDHLDSPKRDYEADRTDAVPIAGWNELEAKVGSAKLTQFDGPMPASDIVLSGLDYQGTFYLKECQSAGGPLPWCDRARFGVWSATKALANETALLRLAQKFGPTVFDLKIVDYVPQAAHYPAWRNVRFEDAINMATGIGNGSTQREPNNITDGYLDASYSRWYEARSTEEKVAALLADGRVYPWGPGQVTRYRDQDMFILGVAMDRFLKSKEGPTANLWSMLQQEVFAPIGIHQAPTNRTIETDGTPGHPLMAYGYYPTISDMVLIARLYQNGGKHADQQILYAPRIRELLAGPKPRGLPTGEKLPAGETTYINAFWVTSYVATPDCRVFYPRMIGWGGNIVALLPGGLTGIRLAKSADTADHSEVDTSGMAQVANSLSKFCH
;
A
#
# COMPACT_ATOMS: atom_id res chain seq x y z
N MET A 1 47.08 9.01 -3.35
CA MET A 1 46.88 9.15 -4.80
C MET A 1 45.50 8.54 -5.08
N SER A 2 44.46 9.15 -5.47
CA SER A 2 44.10 10.53 -5.83
C SER A 2 42.64 10.75 -5.40
N ASN A 3 42.37 11.86 -4.77
CA ASN A 3 41.06 12.47 -4.60
C ASN A 3 40.58 12.97 -5.98
N GLU A 4 39.27 12.86 -6.26
CA GLU A 4 38.51 13.82 -7.08
C GLU A 4 37.02 13.51 -6.90
N LEU A 5 36.38 14.43 -6.22
CA LEU A 5 35.52 15.52 -6.64
C LEU A 5 34.03 15.15 -6.76
N VAL A 6 33.32 15.37 -5.67
CA VAL A 6 31.87 15.61 -5.67
C VAL A 6 31.67 17.11 -5.87
N GLN A 7 31.26 17.54 -7.06
CA GLN A 7 30.80 18.90 -7.33
C GLN A 7 29.33 19.05 -6.94
N ARG A 8 29.10 19.99 -6.02
CA ARG A 8 27.79 20.56 -5.71
C ARG A 8 27.38 21.51 -6.84
N GLY A 9 26.31 21.23 -7.53
CA GLY A 9 25.64 22.13 -8.46
C GLY A 9 24.55 22.92 -7.76
N GLY A 10 24.87 24.13 -7.31
CA GLY A 10 23.87 25.11 -6.88
C GLY A 10 23.23 25.74 -8.10
N PHE A 11 21.92 25.74 -8.22
CA PHE A 11 21.18 26.54 -9.20
C PHE A 11 20.70 27.82 -8.54
N SER A 12 21.22 28.95 -9.05
CA SER A 12 20.79 30.30 -8.72
C SER A 12 19.56 30.68 -9.53
N TRP A 13 18.55 31.20 -8.85
CA TRP A 13 17.41 31.87 -9.49
C TRP A 13 17.78 33.33 -9.79
N GLN A 14 17.70 33.75 -11.05
CA GLN A 14 17.60 35.14 -11.42
C GLN A 14 16.17 35.50 -11.83
N PRO A 15 15.69 36.69 -11.47
CA PRO A 15 14.30 37.08 -11.74
C PRO A 15 14.15 37.67 -13.14
N LEU A 16 13.11 37.29 -13.87
CA LEU A 16 12.75 37.93 -15.13
C LEU A 16 11.68 39.01 -14.93
N LEU A 17 12.00 40.15 -15.52
CA LEU A 17 11.34 41.44 -15.62
C LEU A 17 9.80 41.40 -15.75
N LEU A 18 9.21 42.31 -14.98
CA LEU A 18 7.90 42.93 -15.23
C LEU A 18 7.93 43.77 -16.51
N ILE A 19 7.01 43.54 -17.43
CA ILE A 19 6.64 44.49 -18.47
C ILE A 19 5.25 45.05 -18.10
N LEU A 20 5.26 46.34 -17.74
CA LEU A 20 4.06 47.17 -17.67
C LEU A 20 3.54 47.41 -19.11
N CYS A 21 2.26 47.16 -19.32
CA CYS A 21 1.54 47.81 -20.41
C CYS A 21 0.33 48.58 -19.87
N ALA A 22 0.30 49.84 -20.25
CA ALA A 22 -0.57 50.89 -19.78
C ALA A 22 -2.01 50.74 -20.29
N LEU A 23 -2.93 51.30 -19.50
CA LEU A 23 -4.35 51.51 -19.71
C LEU A 23 -4.69 52.19 -21.05
N THR A 24 -5.74 51.64 -21.74
CA THR A 24 -6.72 52.46 -22.45
C THR A 24 -8.14 51.98 -22.10
N LEU A 25 -8.94 52.96 -21.71
CA LEU A 25 -10.35 52.85 -21.39
C LEU A 25 -11.20 52.56 -22.64
N GLY A 26 -12.13 51.63 -22.54
CA GLY A 26 -13.18 51.40 -23.53
C GLY A 26 -14.12 50.27 -23.21
N GLY A 27 -15.22 50.60 -22.57
CA GLY A 27 -16.59 50.10 -22.67
C GLY A 27 -16.92 48.61 -22.61
N THR A 28 -17.54 48.24 -21.46
CA THR A 28 -18.69 47.33 -21.33
C THR A 28 -18.73 46.04 -22.15
N HIS A 29 -18.60 44.89 -21.44
CA HIS A 29 -19.65 43.90 -21.22
C HIS A 29 -19.14 42.83 -20.26
N CYS A 30 -19.74 42.80 -19.08
CA CYS A 30 -19.59 41.72 -18.11
C CYS A 30 -20.31 40.48 -18.67
N ALA A 31 -19.56 39.60 -19.33
CA ALA A 31 -20.02 38.26 -19.62
C ALA A 31 -19.63 37.37 -18.47
N THR A 32 -20.58 37.12 -17.59
CA THR A 32 -20.54 36.04 -16.62
C THR A 32 -20.35 34.73 -17.36
N ALA A 33 -19.13 34.21 -17.37
CA ALA A 33 -18.88 32.86 -17.78
C ALA A 33 -19.44 31.92 -16.68
N THR A 34 -20.71 31.58 -16.82
CA THR A 34 -21.26 30.36 -16.25
C THR A 34 -20.53 29.21 -16.94
N ALA A 35 -19.48 28.69 -16.31
CA ALA A 35 -18.92 27.40 -16.66
C ALA A 35 -19.99 26.36 -16.35
N THR A 36 -20.69 26.01 -17.39
CA THR A 36 -21.76 25.02 -17.43
C THR A 36 -21.23 23.66 -17.05
N ALA A 37 -21.79 23.11 -16.01
CA ALA A 37 -21.90 21.68 -15.72
C ALA A 37 -22.75 21.00 -16.82
N ALA A 38 -22.29 21.02 -18.08
CA ALA A 38 -22.98 20.50 -19.26
C ALA A 38 -22.07 19.66 -20.17
N ALA A 39 -21.11 18.94 -19.57
CA ALA A 39 -20.28 18.00 -20.30
C ALA A 39 -20.49 16.52 -19.88
N ALA A 40 -21.56 16.22 -19.17
CA ALA A 40 -21.86 14.84 -18.73
C ALA A 40 -23.03 14.18 -19.46
N ALA A 41 -23.54 14.76 -20.53
CA ALA A 41 -24.64 14.15 -21.32
C ALA A 41 -24.25 14.13 -22.80
N GLY A 42 -23.64 13.02 -23.26
CA GLY A 42 -23.52 12.77 -24.69
C GLY A 42 -22.22 12.18 -25.25
N ALA A 43 -21.18 11.94 -24.50
CA ALA A 43 -20.10 11.07 -24.96
C ALA A 43 -20.59 9.62 -24.82
N ALA A 44 -20.91 8.96 -25.95
CA ALA A 44 -21.07 7.51 -25.96
C ALA A 44 -19.83 6.92 -25.22
N ALA A 45 -20.08 6.15 -24.16
CA ALA A 45 -18.99 5.61 -23.35
C ALA A 45 -17.97 4.94 -24.27
N GLN A 46 -16.75 5.42 -24.26
CA GLN A 46 -15.69 4.88 -25.12
C GLN A 46 -15.52 3.41 -24.74
N ARG A 47 -15.82 2.50 -25.66
CA ARG A 47 -15.75 1.05 -25.47
C ARG A 47 -14.51 0.49 -26.16
N ILE A 48 -13.89 -0.47 -25.54
CA ILE A 48 -12.90 -1.32 -26.22
C ILE A 48 -13.69 -2.29 -27.11
N SER A 49 -13.51 -2.19 -28.43
CA SER A 49 -14.26 -3.02 -29.36
C SER A 49 -13.76 -4.47 -29.39
N ALA A 50 -14.62 -5.40 -29.78
CA ALA A 50 -14.22 -6.79 -30.03
C ALA A 50 -13.12 -6.86 -31.09
N ALA A 51 -13.20 -6.03 -32.13
CA ALA A 51 -12.17 -5.96 -33.18
C ALA A 51 -10.80 -5.57 -32.63
N GLU A 52 -10.72 -4.60 -31.70
CA GLU A 52 -9.46 -4.22 -31.04
C GLU A 52 -8.83 -5.37 -30.25
N LEU A 53 -9.64 -6.13 -29.51
CA LEU A 53 -9.18 -7.28 -28.73
C LEU A 53 -8.68 -8.46 -29.58
N LEU A 54 -9.11 -8.51 -30.84
CA LEU A 54 -8.70 -9.54 -31.80
C LEU A 54 -7.51 -9.12 -32.69
N LEU A 55 -7.00 -7.90 -32.53
CA LEU A 55 -5.81 -7.45 -33.26
C LEU A 55 -4.57 -8.28 -32.86
N PRO A 56 -3.63 -8.49 -33.78
CA PRO A 56 -2.37 -9.16 -33.45
C PRO A 56 -1.43 -8.30 -32.60
N ALA A 57 -1.57 -6.98 -32.65
CA ALA A 57 -0.84 -5.99 -31.87
C ALA A 57 -1.65 -4.70 -31.75
N TRP A 58 -1.38 -3.95 -30.68
CA TRP A 58 -1.98 -2.66 -30.45
C TRP A 58 -0.97 -1.77 -29.70
N SER A 59 -0.92 -0.52 -30.10
CA SER A 59 -0.11 0.50 -29.43
C SER A 59 -0.93 1.79 -29.32
N GLY A 60 -1.16 2.26 -28.12
CA GLY A 60 -1.94 3.46 -27.85
C GLY A 60 -1.82 3.89 -26.40
N ALA A 61 -2.47 4.99 -26.08
CA ALA A 61 -2.53 5.53 -24.72
C ALA A 61 -3.62 4.82 -23.89
N PRO A 62 -3.57 4.91 -22.56
CA PRO A 62 -4.70 4.58 -21.71
C PRO A 62 -5.97 5.33 -22.11
N THR A 63 -7.10 4.70 -21.91
CA THR A 63 -8.44 5.24 -22.18
C THR A 63 -9.21 5.42 -20.85
N LEU A 64 -10.47 5.82 -20.93
CA LEU A 64 -11.32 5.90 -19.73
C LEU A 64 -11.49 4.52 -19.08
N ASN A 65 -11.43 4.47 -17.77
CA ASN A 65 -11.56 3.23 -17.01
C ASN A 65 -12.91 2.54 -17.22
N THR A 66 -13.97 3.32 -17.52
CA THR A 66 -15.30 2.80 -17.83
C THR A 66 -15.34 1.86 -19.05
N ALA A 67 -14.30 1.89 -19.91
CA ALA A 67 -14.19 0.97 -21.03
C ALA A 67 -13.85 -0.48 -20.61
N PHE A 68 -13.43 -0.70 -19.38
CA PHE A 68 -13.01 -2.00 -18.85
C PHE A 68 -14.07 -2.69 -17.97
N ILE A 69 -15.20 -2.04 -17.71
CA ILE A 69 -16.27 -2.55 -16.86
C ILE A 69 -17.55 -2.79 -17.68
N PRO A 70 -18.50 -3.58 -17.17
CA PRO A 70 -19.78 -3.79 -17.83
C PRO A 70 -20.50 -2.46 -18.06
N PRO A 71 -20.83 -2.10 -19.32
CA PRO A 71 -21.67 -0.93 -19.60
C PRO A 71 -23.11 -1.20 -19.19
N SER A 72 -23.93 -0.14 -19.12
CA SER A 72 -25.33 -0.22 -18.65
C SER A 72 -26.24 -1.11 -19.52
N ASP A 73 -25.88 -1.33 -20.78
CA ASP A 73 -26.59 -2.19 -21.72
C ASP A 73 -25.98 -3.60 -21.83
N SER A 74 -25.07 -3.96 -20.96
CA SER A 74 -24.50 -5.30 -20.89
C SER A 74 -25.53 -6.30 -20.35
N VAL A 75 -25.37 -7.55 -20.78
CA VAL A 75 -26.15 -8.69 -20.29
C VAL A 75 -25.21 -9.75 -19.71
N ALA A 76 -25.77 -10.78 -19.07
CA ALA A 76 -24.99 -11.90 -18.54
C ALA A 76 -24.13 -12.54 -19.64
N ALA A 77 -22.95 -13.03 -19.27
CA ALA A 77 -22.09 -13.77 -20.17
C ALA A 77 -22.79 -15.02 -20.71
N HIS A 78 -22.53 -15.37 -21.98
CA HIS A 78 -23.14 -16.52 -22.62
C HIS A 78 -22.68 -17.85 -22.05
N GLU A 79 -21.47 -17.89 -21.51
CA GLU A 79 -20.86 -19.08 -20.90
C GLU A 79 -20.00 -18.68 -19.70
N PRO A 80 -19.82 -19.55 -18.70
CA PRO A 80 -18.88 -19.30 -17.62
C PRO A 80 -17.46 -19.39 -18.13
N PHE A 81 -16.54 -18.68 -17.48
CA PHE A 81 -15.10 -18.83 -17.70
C PHE A 81 -14.52 -19.74 -16.62
N GLN A 82 -13.76 -20.75 -17.01
CA GLN A 82 -13.02 -21.61 -16.09
C GLN A 82 -11.76 -22.15 -16.78
N GLY A 83 -10.61 -21.83 -16.20
CA GLY A 83 -9.31 -22.28 -16.74
C GLY A 83 -8.22 -21.21 -16.63
N THR A 84 -7.13 -21.41 -17.35
CA THR A 84 -5.93 -20.60 -17.25
C THR A 84 -5.70 -19.78 -18.52
N LEU A 85 -5.55 -18.46 -18.36
CA LEU A 85 -4.97 -17.56 -19.34
C LEU A 85 -3.45 -17.57 -19.22
N ARG A 86 -2.75 -17.98 -20.27
CA ARG A 86 -1.29 -17.90 -20.38
C ARG A 86 -0.95 -16.66 -21.18
N LEU A 87 -0.33 -15.68 -20.52
CA LEU A 87 0.06 -14.40 -21.09
C LEU A 87 1.53 -14.45 -21.54
N THR A 88 1.84 -13.81 -22.66
CA THR A 88 3.22 -13.67 -23.15
C THR A 88 3.81 -12.37 -22.65
N GLU A 89 5.07 -12.38 -22.18
CA GLU A 89 5.79 -11.15 -21.83
C GLU A 89 5.76 -10.17 -23.01
N THR A 90 5.28 -8.94 -22.77
CA THR A 90 4.94 -8.00 -23.85
C THR A 90 5.37 -6.58 -23.52
N GLN A 91 5.92 -5.86 -24.52
CA GLN A 91 6.26 -4.44 -24.40
C GLN A 91 5.01 -3.59 -24.14
N MET A 92 5.06 -2.76 -23.11
CA MET A 92 4.04 -1.76 -22.79
C MET A 92 4.32 -0.46 -23.54
N THR A 93 3.25 0.25 -23.93
CA THR A 93 3.34 1.66 -24.30
C THR A 93 3.21 2.48 -23.03
N THR A 94 4.28 3.18 -22.64
CA THR A 94 4.35 3.95 -21.38
C THR A 94 4.34 5.45 -21.61
N GLN A 95 3.79 6.20 -20.66
CA GLN A 95 3.85 7.66 -20.59
C GLN A 95 4.31 8.08 -19.18
N PRO A 96 5.51 8.69 -19.05
CA PRO A 96 6.43 9.04 -20.13
C PRO A 96 6.98 7.80 -20.85
N ALA A 97 7.39 7.95 -22.10
CA ALA A 97 7.98 6.86 -22.90
C ALA A 97 9.34 6.40 -22.35
N VAL A 98 10.03 7.26 -21.67
CA VAL A 98 11.30 6.98 -20.99
C VAL A 98 11.19 7.41 -19.54
N PHE A 99 11.50 6.51 -18.63
CA PHE A 99 11.67 6.81 -17.22
C PHE A 99 12.98 6.15 -16.72
N SER A 100 13.58 6.78 -15.71
CA SER A 100 14.91 6.39 -15.22
C SER A 100 14.78 5.73 -13.86
N PRO A 101 14.73 4.41 -13.79
CA PRO A 101 14.69 3.70 -12.50
C PRO A 101 16.02 3.87 -11.75
N ARG A 102 15.95 3.86 -10.41
CA ARG A 102 17.15 3.87 -9.56
C ARG A 102 17.91 2.54 -9.70
N SER A 103 17.19 1.45 -9.64
CA SER A 103 17.66 0.09 -9.90
C SER A 103 16.47 -0.78 -10.31
N VAL A 104 16.69 -1.71 -11.20
CA VAL A 104 15.68 -2.70 -11.63
C VAL A 104 16.27 -4.12 -11.63
N LEU A 105 17.37 -4.32 -10.94
CA LEU A 105 18.06 -5.62 -10.84
C LEU A 105 18.33 -6.28 -12.21
N GLY A 106 18.65 -5.48 -13.22
CA GLY A 106 18.88 -5.95 -14.60
C GLY A 106 17.61 -6.33 -15.36
N ARG A 107 16.41 -5.95 -14.85
CA ARG A 107 15.11 -6.21 -15.45
C ARG A 107 14.60 -5.03 -16.26
N ASP A 108 13.56 -5.26 -17.03
CA ASP A 108 12.91 -4.22 -17.86
C ASP A 108 11.53 -3.85 -17.27
N PRO A 109 11.36 -2.64 -16.69
CA PRO A 109 10.10 -2.20 -16.13
C PRO A 109 9.06 -1.81 -17.21
N LYS A 110 9.42 -1.81 -18.50
CA LYS A 110 8.49 -1.56 -19.61
C LYS A 110 7.86 -2.83 -20.17
N LEU A 111 8.15 -3.99 -19.59
CA LEU A 111 7.57 -5.26 -20.01
C LEU A 111 6.46 -5.69 -19.05
N PHE A 112 5.26 -5.93 -19.60
CA PHE A 112 4.20 -6.63 -18.88
C PHE A 112 4.61 -8.08 -18.65
N PRO A 113 4.40 -8.68 -17.45
CA PRO A 113 4.88 -10.02 -17.14
C PRO A 113 4.15 -11.11 -17.90
N GLY A 114 4.90 -12.15 -18.30
CA GLY A 114 4.37 -13.34 -18.99
C GLY A 114 3.88 -14.40 -18.00
N VAL A 115 2.70 -14.21 -17.44
CA VAL A 115 2.15 -15.02 -16.35
C VAL A 115 1.03 -15.97 -16.79
N ALA A 116 0.75 -16.96 -15.96
CA ALA A 116 -0.42 -17.82 -16.06
C ALA A 116 -1.44 -17.43 -14.99
N LEU A 117 -2.61 -16.98 -15.42
CA LEU A 117 -3.70 -16.52 -14.56
C LEU A 117 -4.87 -17.52 -14.63
N THR A 118 -5.19 -18.17 -13.53
CA THR A 118 -6.30 -19.12 -13.46
C THR A 118 -7.51 -18.46 -12.83
N PHE A 119 -8.66 -18.56 -13.50
CA PHE A 119 -9.93 -17.98 -13.05
C PHE A 119 -11.06 -19.02 -13.09
N PHE A 120 -12.08 -18.73 -12.32
CA PHE A 120 -13.40 -19.34 -12.44
C PHE A 120 -14.48 -18.26 -12.35
N THR A 121 -15.67 -18.56 -12.87
CA THR A 121 -16.85 -17.70 -12.75
C THR A 121 -17.69 -18.14 -11.55
N ASP A 122 -18.06 -17.18 -10.71
CA ASP A 122 -19.02 -17.37 -9.64
C ASP A 122 -20.02 -16.19 -9.61
N GLN A 123 -21.31 -16.48 -9.75
CA GLN A 123 -22.41 -15.47 -9.75
C GLN A 123 -22.15 -14.24 -10.64
N GLY A 124 -21.47 -14.43 -11.78
CA GLY A 124 -21.11 -13.35 -12.71
C GLY A 124 -19.82 -12.58 -12.36
N ASP A 125 -19.18 -12.91 -11.27
CA ASP A 125 -17.83 -12.45 -10.97
C ASP A 125 -16.78 -13.36 -11.61
N LEU A 126 -15.69 -12.78 -12.10
CA LEU A 126 -14.50 -13.45 -12.59
C LEU A 126 -13.49 -13.54 -11.45
N VAL A 127 -13.40 -14.69 -10.82
CA VAL A 127 -12.62 -14.87 -9.59
C VAL A 127 -11.28 -15.53 -9.89
N PRO A 128 -10.13 -14.91 -9.54
CA PRO A 128 -8.84 -15.56 -9.67
C PRO A 128 -8.70 -16.67 -8.61
N LEU A 129 -8.08 -17.77 -9.00
CA LEU A 129 -7.83 -18.91 -8.11
C LEU A 129 -6.87 -18.55 -6.96
N THR A 130 -6.02 -17.55 -7.18
CA THR A 130 -5.15 -16.96 -6.17
C THR A 130 -5.17 -15.44 -6.26
N GLN A 131 -5.20 -14.78 -5.11
CA GLN A 131 -5.03 -13.34 -4.96
C GLN A 131 -3.68 -12.99 -4.31
N ASP A 132 -2.78 -13.97 -4.17
CA ASP A 132 -1.40 -13.73 -3.71
C ASP A 132 -0.51 -13.22 -4.85
N VAL A 133 0.72 -12.85 -4.52
CA VAL A 133 1.71 -12.39 -5.50
C VAL A 133 2.08 -13.52 -6.46
N ILE A 134 1.73 -13.38 -7.73
CA ILE A 134 2.16 -14.27 -8.81
C ILE A 134 3.53 -13.78 -9.30
N ARG A 135 4.55 -14.59 -9.04
CA ARG A 135 5.94 -14.23 -9.31
C ARG A 135 6.32 -14.48 -10.76
N TYR A 136 6.93 -13.47 -11.37
CA TYR A 136 7.51 -13.56 -12.69
C TYR A 136 8.88 -12.86 -12.75
N GLY A 137 8.92 -11.55 -12.55
CA GLY A 137 10.17 -10.80 -12.49
C GLY A 137 11.08 -11.30 -11.36
N SER A 138 10.53 -11.51 -10.20
CA SER A 138 11.25 -12.02 -9.03
C SER A 138 11.73 -13.48 -9.18
N SER A 139 11.03 -14.29 -9.96
CA SER A 139 11.39 -15.70 -10.22
C SER A 139 12.38 -15.92 -11.36
N ASN A 140 12.85 -14.85 -12.00
CA ASN A 140 13.75 -14.89 -13.16
C ASN A 140 13.20 -15.65 -14.39
N GLN A 141 11.87 -15.72 -14.53
CA GLN A 141 11.24 -16.42 -15.66
C GLN A 141 11.32 -15.65 -16.98
N GLY A 142 11.54 -14.33 -16.92
CA GLY A 142 11.61 -13.47 -18.09
C GLY A 142 12.48 -12.25 -17.83
N ARG A 143 12.30 -11.20 -18.63
CA ARG A 143 13.01 -9.92 -18.50
C ARG A 143 12.22 -8.85 -17.76
N SER A 144 10.89 -9.03 -17.63
CA SER A 144 10.03 -8.07 -16.92
C SER A 144 10.50 -7.86 -15.47
N TYR A 145 10.42 -6.64 -15.01
CA TYR A 145 10.67 -6.27 -13.62
C TYR A 145 9.54 -6.69 -12.67
N TRP A 146 8.35 -6.93 -13.21
CA TRP A 146 7.11 -7.03 -12.46
C TRP A 146 6.71 -8.46 -12.12
N ASP A 147 6.21 -8.60 -10.91
CA ASP A 147 5.27 -9.62 -10.46
C ASP A 147 3.86 -9.02 -10.55
N ILE A 148 2.81 -9.80 -10.32
CA ILE A 148 1.43 -9.33 -10.42
C ILE A 148 0.54 -9.90 -9.32
N ILE A 149 -0.39 -9.08 -8.84
CA ILE A 149 -1.53 -9.50 -8.00
C ILE A 149 -2.79 -9.27 -8.82
N VAL A 150 -3.68 -10.27 -8.87
CA VAL A 150 -4.94 -10.19 -9.61
C VAL A 150 -6.11 -10.27 -8.65
N GLN A 151 -7.10 -9.40 -8.85
CA GLN A 151 -8.27 -9.34 -7.99
C GLN A 151 -9.54 -9.74 -8.75
N PRO A 152 -10.63 -10.06 -8.03
CA PRO A 152 -11.90 -10.43 -8.65
C PRO A 152 -12.48 -9.30 -9.51
N GLY A 153 -12.94 -9.66 -10.68
CA GLY A 153 -13.61 -8.78 -11.64
C GLY A 153 -15.01 -9.27 -12.00
N ARG A 154 -15.40 -9.11 -13.29
CA ARG A 154 -16.73 -9.49 -13.78
C ARG A 154 -16.67 -10.20 -15.12
N VAL A 155 -17.70 -10.99 -15.42
CA VAL A 155 -17.98 -11.49 -16.77
C VAL A 155 -19.31 -10.93 -17.27
N TRP A 156 -19.35 -10.57 -18.56
CA TRP A 156 -20.56 -10.02 -19.22
C TRP A 156 -20.52 -10.23 -20.72
N THR A 157 -21.57 -9.79 -21.40
CA THR A 157 -21.64 -9.65 -22.85
C THR A 157 -22.21 -8.28 -23.18
N GLN A 158 -21.71 -7.64 -24.22
CA GLN A 158 -22.25 -6.39 -24.76
C GLN A 158 -22.60 -6.57 -26.25
N PRO A 159 -23.49 -5.73 -26.82
CA PRO A 159 -24.02 -5.94 -28.17
C PRO A 159 -22.95 -6.14 -29.24
N ASP A 160 -21.85 -5.37 -29.17
CA ASP A 160 -20.78 -5.37 -30.18
C ASP A 160 -19.77 -6.52 -30.03
N ASP A 161 -19.98 -7.43 -29.10
CA ASP A 161 -19.08 -8.61 -28.89
C ASP A 161 -19.43 -9.78 -29.83
N HIS A 162 -20.45 -9.64 -30.70
CA HIS A 162 -20.81 -10.64 -31.75
C HIS A 162 -20.90 -12.07 -31.20
N GLY A 163 -21.50 -12.23 -30.02
CA GLY A 163 -21.74 -13.51 -29.37
C GLY A 163 -20.51 -14.05 -28.62
N TRP A 164 -19.48 -13.24 -28.39
CA TRP A 164 -18.43 -13.52 -27.39
C TRP A 164 -18.89 -13.05 -26.00
N SER A 165 -18.41 -13.74 -24.99
CA SER A 165 -18.43 -13.26 -23.62
C SER A 165 -17.16 -12.47 -23.33
N ARG A 166 -17.22 -11.58 -22.37
CA ARG A 166 -16.11 -10.72 -21.95
C ARG A 166 -15.76 -10.97 -20.49
N GLY A 167 -14.48 -11.01 -20.18
CA GLY A 167 -13.95 -10.96 -18.82
C GLY A 167 -13.20 -9.66 -18.60
N GLY A 168 -13.36 -9.05 -17.43
CA GLY A 168 -12.60 -7.88 -17.02
C GLY A 168 -12.24 -7.99 -15.54
N PHE A 169 -11.03 -7.53 -15.17
CA PHE A 169 -10.53 -7.63 -13.81
C PHE A 169 -9.51 -6.53 -13.49
N PRO A 170 -9.43 -6.08 -12.24
CA PRO A 170 -8.36 -5.23 -11.76
C PRO A 170 -7.11 -6.05 -11.42
N PHE A 171 -5.95 -5.42 -11.50
CA PHE A 171 -4.68 -6.00 -11.09
C PHE A 171 -3.74 -4.93 -10.54
N ALA A 172 -2.70 -5.37 -9.84
CA ALA A 172 -1.59 -4.54 -9.43
C ALA A 172 -0.26 -5.17 -9.88
N LEU A 173 0.58 -4.41 -10.58
CA LEU A 173 1.97 -4.79 -10.75
C LEU A 173 2.73 -4.43 -9.46
N VAL A 174 3.54 -5.36 -9.01
CA VAL A 174 4.42 -5.24 -7.84
C VAL A 174 5.81 -5.76 -8.22
N ASN A 175 6.79 -5.63 -7.35
CA ASN A 175 8.14 -6.13 -7.59
C ASN A 175 8.75 -6.68 -6.30
N SER A 176 9.94 -7.31 -6.39
CA SER A 176 10.54 -8.02 -5.26
C SER A 176 11.24 -7.13 -4.23
N ILE A 177 11.42 -5.83 -4.52
CA ILE A 177 12.20 -4.93 -3.66
C ILE A 177 11.41 -3.76 -3.09
N GLU A 178 10.28 -3.38 -3.71
CA GLU A 178 9.53 -2.21 -3.31
C GLU A 178 8.19 -2.57 -2.65
N GLY A 179 7.62 -1.60 -1.93
CA GLY A 179 6.31 -1.74 -1.32
C GLY A 179 5.22 -0.95 -2.04
N GLU A 180 5.44 -0.54 -3.30
CA GLU A 180 4.48 0.18 -4.14
C GLU A 180 3.62 -0.77 -4.96
N THR A 181 2.51 -0.25 -5.49
CA THR A 181 1.69 -0.91 -6.51
C THR A 181 1.50 0.00 -7.70
N HIS A 182 1.43 -0.61 -8.89
CA HIS A 182 0.97 0.03 -10.12
C HIS A 182 -0.34 -0.64 -10.52
N ASN A 183 -1.45 0.03 -10.23
CA ASN A 183 -2.80 -0.52 -10.37
C ASN A 183 -3.33 -0.33 -11.79
N GLY A 184 -3.93 -1.37 -12.32
CA GLY A 184 -4.46 -1.41 -13.66
C GLY A 184 -5.73 -2.22 -13.82
N LEU A 185 -6.23 -2.19 -15.04
CA LEU A 185 -7.44 -2.88 -15.48
C LEU A 185 -7.12 -3.71 -16.71
N ALA A 186 -7.73 -4.87 -16.81
CA ALA A 186 -7.59 -5.76 -17.95
C ALA A 186 -8.94 -6.26 -18.44
N THR A 187 -9.07 -6.52 -19.75
CA THR A 187 -10.26 -7.14 -20.37
C THR A 187 -9.88 -8.00 -21.55
N PHE A 188 -10.66 -9.05 -21.80
CA PHE A 188 -10.50 -10.00 -22.89
C PHE A 188 -11.86 -10.58 -23.30
N LEU A 189 -11.94 -11.14 -24.50
CA LEU A 189 -13.09 -11.92 -24.98
C LEU A 189 -12.83 -13.42 -24.85
N TYR A 190 -13.90 -14.20 -24.62
CA TYR A 190 -13.84 -15.66 -24.66
C TYR A 190 -15.10 -16.27 -25.24
N LYS A 191 -14.92 -17.38 -25.98
CA LYS A 191 -16.01 -18.13 -26.62
C LYS A 191 -15.54 -19.54 -26.98
N ASN A 192 -16.28 -20.57 -26.57
CA ASN A 192 -16.05 -21.96 -26.98
C ASN A 192 -14.58 -22.39 -26.83
N GLY A 193 -13.97 -22.16 -25.68
CA GLY A 193 -12.58 -22.54 -25.38
C GLY A 193 -11.50 -21.70 -26.07
N ARG A 194 -11.87 -20.58 -26.71
CA ARG A 194 -10.93 -19.61 -27.32
C ARG A 194 -10.97 -18.30 -26.57
N VAL A 195 -9.86 -17.55 -26.60
CA VAL A 195 -9.76 -16.20 -26.04
C VAL A 195 -9.20 -15.23 -27.08
N SER A 196 -9.50 -13.95 -26.92
CA SER A 196 -8.78 -12.86 -27.58
C SER A 196 -7.45 -12.58 -26.87
N ASN A 197 -6.68 -11.63 -27.39
CA ASN A 197 -5.63 -10.99 -26.63
C ASN A 197 -6.21 -10.23 -25.42
N LEU A 198 -5.36 -10.01 -24.39
CA LEU A 198 -5.71 -9.26 -23.18
C LEU A 198 -5.36 -7.78 -23.39
N ARG A 199 -6.34 -6.89 -23.40
CA ARG A 199 -6.14 -5.44 -23.36
C ARG A 199 -6.00 -5.00 -21.92
N PHE A 200 -4.94 -4.27 -21.60
CA PHE A 200 -4.70 -3.75 -20.24
C PHE A 200 -4.35 -2.27 -20.26
N GLN A 201 -4.50 -1.63 -19.12
CA GLN A 201 -3.90 -0.34 -18.81
C GLN A 201 -3.48 -0.28 -17.35
N ILE A 202 -2.44 0.51 -17.07
CA ILE A 202 -1.94 0.87 -15.74
C ILE A 202 -2.19 2.36 -15.60
N VAL A 203 -2.97 2.77 -14.60
CA VAL A 203 -3.49 4.15 -14.50
C VAL A 203 -3.35 4.77 -13.12
N GLN A 204 -2.91 4.00 -12.14
CA GLN A 204 -2.75 4.49 -10.77
C GLN A 204 -1.52 3.83 -10.15
N GLN A 205 -0.87 4.53 -9.23
CA GLN A 205 0.23 4.00 -8.44
C GLN A 205 0.24 4.61 -7.05
N THR A 206 0.76 3.88 -6.08
CA THR A 206 1.20 4.46 -4.82
C THR A 206 2.60 5.07 -5.01
N ALA A 207 3.15 5.75 -4.00
CA ALA A 207 4.38 6.52 -4.16
C ALA A 207 5.54 5.67 -4.69
N PRO A 208 6.17 6.06 -5.81
CA PRO A 208 7.29 5.35 -6.39
C PRO A 208 8.59 5.64 -5.64
N PHE A 209 9.52 4.68 -5.64
CA PHE A 209 10.83 4.86 -5.00
C PHE A 209 12.00 4.48 -5.93
N TYR A 210 12.01 3.25 -6.46
CA TYR A 210 13.01 2.81 -7.45
C TYR A 210 12.61 3.20 -8.87
N ILE A 211 11.34 3.08 -9.20
CA ILE A 211 10.77 3.68 -10.40
C ILE A 211 10.32 5.09 -10.03
N LYS A 212 11.27 6.04 -9.95
CA LYS A 212 11.04 7.39 -9.42
C LYS A 212 9.92 8.16 -10.11
N ASP A 213 9.79 7.97 -11.41
CA ASP A 213 8.79 8.67 -12.20
C ASP A 213 7.50 7.88 -12.18
N GLY A 214 6.41 8.52 -11.79
CA GLY A 214 5.09 7.96 -12.01
C GLY A 214 4.86 7.73 -13.50
N PHE A 215 4.26 6.60 -13.86
CA PHE A 215 3.92 6.32 -15.25
C PHE A 215 2.51 5.74 -15.40
N VAL A 216 1.92 5.97 -16.56
CA VAL A 216 0.77 5.22 -17.04
C VAL A 216 1.21 4.35 -18.20
N ALA A 217 0.55 3.22 -18.39
CA ALA A 217 0.87 2.30 -19.48
C ALA A 217 -0.37 1.66 -20.06
N ALA A 218 -0.24 1.17 -21.29
CA ALA A 218 -1.28 0.42 -21.94
C ALA A 218 -0.68 -0.61 -22.92
N GLY A 219 -1.44 -1.64 -23.26
CA GLY A 219 -0.99 -2.63 -24.21
C GLY A 219 -2.02 -3.70 -24.50
N LEU A 220 -1.65 -4.56 -25.45
CA LEU A 220 -2.40 -5.75 -25.82
C LEU A 220 -1.44 -6.95 -25.70
N VAL A 221 -1.74 -7.85 -24.79
CA VAL A 221 -0.92 -9.02 -24.48
C VAL A 221 -1.46 -10.23 -25.19
N PRO A 222 -0.64 -10.96 -25.99
CA PRO A 222 -1.05 -12.24 -26.53
C PRO A 222 -1.41 -13.22 -25.41
N ALA A 223 -2.58 -13.84 -25.53
CA ALA A 223 -3.10 -14.76 -24.55
C ALA A 223 -3.46 -16.11 -25.18
N VAL A 224 -3.18 -17.19 -24.47
CA VAL A 224 -3.61 -18.54 -24.82
C VAL A 224 -4.46 -19.09 -23.69
N PHE A 225 -5.60 -19.65 -24.01
CA PHE A 225 -6.49 -20.23 -23.03
C PHE A 225 -6.30 -21.74 -22.93
N ALA A 226 -6.14 -22.21 -21.71
CA ALA A 226 -6.19 -23.62 -21.35
C ALA A 226 -7.44 -23.87 -20.50
N PRO A 227 -8.58 -24.28 -21.11
CA PRO A 227 -9.76 -24.69 -20.36
C PRO A 227 -9.39 -25.82 -19.40
N ALA A 228 -9.85 -25.74 -18.17
CA ALA A 228 -9.60 -26.78 -17.19
C ALA A 228 -10.77 -26.90 -16.22
N VAL A 229 -11.09 -28.13 -15.85
CA VAL A 229 -11.87 -28.38 -14.64
C VAL A 229 -10.92 -28.14 -13.48
N ILE A 230 -11.26 -27.20 -12.62
CA ILE A 230 -10.49 -26.90 -11.40
C ILE A 230 -11.05 -27.80 -10.31
N ASP A 231 -10.22 -28.71 -9.83
CA ASP A 231 -10.59 -29.59 -8.72
C ASP A 231 -10.72 -28.75 -7.42
N HIS A 232 -11.66 -29.14 -6.56
CA HIS A 232 -11.87 -28.55 -5.24
C HIS A 232 -12.22 -27.03 -5.24
N LEU A 233 -13.01 -26.57 -6.23
CA LEU A 233 -13.49 -25.17 -6.29
C LEU A 233 -14.32 -24.74 -5.07
N ASP A 234 -14.86 -25.64 -4.29
CA ASP A 234 -15.69 -25.32 -3.13
C ASP A 234 -14.94 -24.49 -2.08
N SER A 235 -13.63 -24.70 -1.89
CA SER A 235 -12.84 -23.87 -0.98
C SER A 235 -12.60 -22.46 -1.51
N PRO A 236 -12.05 -22.27 -2.72
CA PRO A 236 -11.89 -20.92 -3.31
C PRO A 236 -13.19 -20.13 -3.40
N LYS A 237 -14.32 -20.79 -3.65
CA LYS A 237 -15.64 -20.12 -3.66
C LYS A 237 -16.06 -19.66 -2.27
N ARG A 238 -15.93 -20.52 -1.26
CA ARG A 238 -16.24 -20.12 0.12
C ARG A 238 -15.36 -18.97 0.60
N ASP A 239 -14.05 -19.04 0.30
CA ASP A 239 -13.10 -18.01 0.70
C ASP A 239 -13.44 -16.66 0.01
N TYR A 240 -13.83 -16.70 -1.27
CA TYR A 240 -14.30 -15.52 -1.98
C TYR A 240 -15.62 -14.97 -1.45
N GLU A 241 -16.57 -15.83 -1.11
CA GLU A 241 -17.84 -15.43 -0.51
C GLU A 241 -17.64 -14.83 0.88
N ALA A 242 -16.74 -15.40 1.67
CA ALA A 242 -16.35 -14.86 2.97
C ALA A 242 -15.71 -13.47 2.84
N ASP A 243 -14.71 -13.29 1.94
CA ASP A 243 -14.13 -11.98 1.65
C ASP A 243 -15.18 -10.91 1.33
N ARG A 244 -16.19 -11.29 0.55
CA ARG A 244 -17.28 -10.39 0.13
C ARG A 244 -18.24 -10.07 1.27
N THR A 245 -18.53 -11.04 2.11
CA THR A 245 -19.51 -10.92 3.22
C THR A 245 -18.91 -10.14 4.38
N ASP A 246 -17.63 -10.36 4.67
CA ASP A 246 -16.93 -9.78 5.82
C ASP A 246 -16.32 -8.40 5.49
N ALA A 247 -16.33 -8.01 4.21
CA ALA A 247 -15.84 -6.71 3.78
C ALA A 247 -16.57 -5.56 4.48
N VAL A 248 -15.83 -4.52 4.81
CA VAL A 248 -16.39 -3.31 5.40
C VAL A 248 -17.36 -2.64 4.42
N PRO A 249 -18.57 -2.25 4.85
CA PRO A 249 -19.45 -1.43 4.02
C PRO A 249 -18.76 -0.14 3.58
N ILE A 250 -18.70 0.10 2.26
CA ILE A 250 -18.12 1.32 1.69
C ILE A 250 -19.24 2.14 1.07
N ALA A 251 -19.28 3.43 1.41
CA ALA A 251 -20.23 4.41 0.86
C ALA A 251 -19.48 5.62 0.29
N GLY A 252 -20.14 6.38 -0.55
CA GLY A 252 -19.56 7.60 -1.13
C GLY A 252 -19.41 8.72 -0.11
N TRP A 253 -18.42 9.58 -0.31
CA TRP A 253 -18.20 10.75 0.55
C TRP A 253 -19.40 11.70 0.60
N ASN A 254 -20.14 11.84 -0.51
CA ASN A 254 -21.37 12.61 -0.59
C ASN A 254 -22.47 12.10 0.35
N GLU A 255 -22.50 10.81 0.65
CA GLU A 255 -23.43 10.26 1.64
C GLU A 255 -23.06 10.69 3.06
N LEU A 256 -21.75 10.76 3.37
CA LEU A 256 -21.30 11.34 4.63
C LEU A 256 -21.63 12.83 4.72
N GLU A 257 -21.41 13.59 3.61
CA GLU A 257 -21.78 15.00 3.54
C GLU A 257 -23.26 15.23 3.81
N ALA A 258 -24.13 14.40 3.21
CA ALA A 258 -25.56 14.45 3.47
C ALA A 258 -25.92 14.12 4.92
N LYS A 259 -25.17 13.21 5.55
CA LYS A 259 -25.42 12.76 6.94
C LYS A 259 -24.98 13.78 8.00
N VAL A 260 -23.84 14.45 7.82
CA VAL A 260 -23.20 15.26 8.87
C VAL A 260 -23.05 16.75 8.51
N GLY A 261 -23.27 17.12 7.27
CA GLY A 261 -23.07 18.45 6.70
C GLY A 261 -21.67 18.64 6.13
N SER A 262 -21.58 19.10 4.87
CA SER A 262 -20.33 19.26 4.11
C SER A 262 -19.32 20.19 4.79
N ALA A 263 -19.81 21.25 5.46
CA ALA A 263 -18.96 22.22 6.17
C ALA A 263 -18.04 21.59 7.23
N LYS A 264 -18.44 20.45 7.82
CA LYS A 264 -17.63 19.73 8.82
C LYS A 264 -16.48 18.93 8.19
N LEU A 265 -16.50 18.68 6.89
CA LEU A 265 -15.64 17.74 6.20
C LEU A 265 -14.58 18.39 5.29
N THR A 266 -14.66 19.71 5.10
CA THR A 266 -13.88 20.47 4.10
C THR A 266 -12.37 20.35 4.26
N GLN A 267 -11.86 20.14 5.47
CA GLN A 267 -10.42 20.13 5.77
C GLN A 267 -9.83 18.69 5.87
N PHE A 268 -10.58 17.66 5.49
CA PHE A 268 -10.20 16.28 5.76
C PHE A 268 -8.79 15.90 5.25
N ASP A 269 -8.45 16.29 4.04
CA ASP A 269 -7.15 15.96 3.44
C ASP A 269 -6.02 16.93 3.84
N GLY A 270 -6.35 17.99 4.60
CA GLY A 270 -5.37 18.98 5.05
C GLY A 270 -4.70 19.73 3.88
N PRO A 271 -3.39 19.99 3.98
CA PRO A 271 -2.65 20.72 2.96
C PRO A 271 -2.21 19.86 1.76
N MET A 272 -2.51 18.55 1.75
CA MET A 272 -2.10 17.65 0.67
C MET A 272 -2.70 18.07 -0.67
N PRO A 273 -1.90 18.22 -1.74
CA PRO A 273 -2.41 18.47 -3.07
C PRO A 273 -3.35 17.35 -3.54
N ALA A 274 -4.52 17.71 -4.05
CA ALA A 274 -5.51 16.72 -4.51
C ALA A 274 -4.97 15.80 -5.62
N SER A 275 -4.05 16.28 -6.46
CA SER A 275 -3.38 15.50 -7.51
C SER A 275 -2.52 14.35 -6.97
N ASP A 276 -2.07 14.46 -5.73
CA ASP A 276 -1.19 13.48 -5.10
C ASP A 276 -1.97 12.43 -4.30
N ILE A 277 -3.24 12.69 -4.03
CA ILE A 277 -4.12 11.75 -3.32
C ILE A 277 -4.57 10.64 -4.28
N VAL A 278 -4.29 9.40 -3.92
CA VAL A 278 -4.77 8.19 -4.61
C VAL A 278 -6.20 7.88 -4.17
N LEU A 279 -6.41 7.88 -2.87
CA LEU A 279 -7.72 7.80 -2.22
C LEU A 279 -7.65 8.37 -0.82
N SER A 280 -8.79 8.81 -0.28
CA SER A 280 -8.93 9.12 1.14
C SER A 280 -10.35 8.80 1.62
N GLY A 281 -10.51 8.60 2.93
CA GLY A 281 -11.81 8.30 3.52
C GLY A 281 -11.76 8.18 5.03
N LEU A 282 -12.97 8.09 5.60
CA LEU A 282 -13.20 8.07 7.04
C LEU A 282 -14.07 6.86 7.42
N ASP A 283 -13.57 6.03 8.35
CA ASP A 283 -14.39 5.04 9.02
C ASP A 283 -15.20 5.71 10.12
N TYR A 284 -16.52 5.72 9.96
CA TYR A 284 -17.46 6.35 10.85
C TYR A 284 -18.74 5.53 10.99
N GLN A 285 -19.09 5.16 12.23
CA GLN A 285 -20.30 4.40 12.55
C GLN A 285 -20.47 3.11 11.73
N GLY A 286 -19.39 2.36 11.55
CA GLY A 286 -19.42 1.05 10.89
C GLY A 286 -19.36 1.08 9.36
N THR A 287 -19.30 2.26 8.74
CA THR A 287 -19.18 2.45 7.29
C THR A 287 -17.91 3.23 6.97
N PHE A 288 -17.15 2.78 5.99
CA PHE A 288 -16.05 3.56 5.45
C PHE A 288 -16.56 4.47 4.33
N TYR A 289 -16.49 5.76 4.55
CA TYR A 289 -16.89 6.77 3.58
C TYR A 289 -15.70 7.17 2.72
N LEU A 290 -15.70 6.69 1.47
CA LEU A 290 -14.62 6.87 0.51
C LEU A 290 -14.81 8.15 -0.30
N LYS A 291 -13.80 8.99 -0.34
CA LYS A 291 -13.64 9.98 -1.43
C LYS A 291 -13.25 9.23 -2.71
N GLU A 292 -13.23 9.94 -3.81
CA GLU A 292 -12.95 9.33 -5.11
C GLU A 292 -11.59 8.58 -5.10
N CYS A 293 -11.58 7.38 -5.69
CA CYS A 293 -10.36 6.62 -5.93
C CYS A 293 -9.75 7.12 -7.24
N GLN A 294 -8.79 8.01 -7.15
CA GLN A 294 -8.25 8.78 -8.27
C GLN A 294 -7.36 7.94 -9.19
N SER A 295 -7.50 8.11 -10.49
CA SER A 295 -6.59 7.55 -11.47
C SER A 295 -6.49 8.41 -12.74
N ALA A 296 -5.51 8.14 -13.59
CA ALA A 296 -5.34 8.85 -14.86
C ALA A 296 -6.47 8.56 -15.87
N GLY A 297 -7.19 7.45 -15.73
CA GLY A 297 -8.33 7.06 -16.57
C GLY A 297 -9.70 7.45 -16.00
N GLY A 298 -9.75 8.34 -15.01
CA GLY A 298 -10.94 8.63 -14.20
C GLY A 298 -10.97 7.79 -12.91
N PRO A 299 -12.09 7.76 -12.17
CA PRO A 299 -12.23 6.92 -10.99
C PRO A 299 -11.86 5.47 -11.26
N LEU A 300 -11.06 4.86 -10.36
CA LEU A 300 -10.65 3.47 -10.52
C LEU A 300 -11.82 2.54 -10.19
N PRO A 301 -12.33 1.74 -11.16
CA PRO A 301 -13.33 0.74 -10.88
C PRO A 301 -12.83 -0.33 -9.92
N TRP A 302 -13.73 -0.93 -9.15
CA TRP A 302 -13.40 -1.97 -8.16
C TRP A 302 -12.32 -1.54 -7.16
N CYS A 303 -12.30 -0.25 -6.82
CA CYS A 303 -11.35 0.29 -5.84
C CYS A 303 -11.48 -0.39 -4.46
N ASP A 304 -12.66 -0.85 -4.11
CA ASP A 304 -12.96 -1.65 -2.93
C ASP A 304 -12.18 -2.98 -2.89
N ARG A 305 -11.88 -3.54 -4.06
CA ARG A 305 -11.13 -4.80 -4.24
C ARG A 305 -9.66 -4.59 -4.58
N ALA A 306 -9.25 -3.36 -4.92
CA ALA A 306 -7.89 -3.05 -5.32
C ALA A 306 -6.90 -3.25 -4.16
N ARG A 307 -5.70 -3.75 -4.50
CA ARG A 307 -4.59 -3.89 -3.55
C ARG A 307 -3.67 -2.68 -3.67
N PHE A 308 -3.23 -2.18 -2.52
CA PHE A 308 -2.42 -0.98 -2.46
C PHE A 308 -1.08 -1.23 -1.78
N GLY A 309 -0.02 -0.69 -2.35
CA GLY A 309 1.28 -0.64 -1.72
C GLY A 309 1.28 0.44 -0.62
N VAL A 310 1.26 0.01 0.62
CA VAL A 310 1.16 0.91 1.78
C VAL A 310 2.50 1.18 2.44
N TRP A 311 3.59 0.65 1.87
CA TRP A 311 4.95 0.86 2.35
C TRP A 311 5.07 0.59 3.86
N SER A 312 5.68 1.51 4.58
CA SER A 312 5.98 1.37 6.00
C SER A 312 4.76 1.31 6.92
N ALA A 313 3.55 1.59 6.44
CA ALA A 313 2.35 1.26 7.22
C ALA A 313 2.26 -0.24 7.54
N THR A 314 2.92 -1.10 6.73
CA THR A 314 3.14 -2.54 7.01
C THR A 314 3.71 -2.79 8.40
N LYS A 315 4.59 -1.92 8.92
CA LYS A 315 5.21 -2.08 10.24
C LYS A 315 4.15 -2.22 11.34
N ALA A 316 3.13 -1.39 11.28
CA ALA A 316 2.03 -1.44 12.24
C ALA A 316 0.96 -2.47 11.83
N LEU A 317 0.54 -2.47 10.54
CA LEU A 317 -0.50 -3.37 10.03
C LEU A 317 -0.14 -4.86 10.17
N ALA A 318 1.16 -5.21 10.10
CA ALA A 318 1.59 -6.60 10.15
C ALA A 318 2.61 -6.90 11.25
N ASN A 319 3.72 -6.15 11.34
CA ASN A 319 4.81 -6.51 12.24
C ASN A 319 4.43 -6.36 13.72
N GLU A 320 3.91 -5.17 14.11
CA GLU A 320 3.40 -4.96 15.47
C GLU A 320 2.19 -5.87 15.75
N THR A 321 1.30 -6.04 14.79
CA THR A 321 0.16 -6.97 14.92
C THR A 321 0.62 -8.40 15.22
N ALA A 322 1.71 -8.86 14.56
CA ALA A 322 2.31 -10.17 14.86
C ALA A 322 2.90 -10.23 16.27
N LEU A 323 3.64 -9.19 16.68
CA LEU A 323 4.24 -9.12 18.01
C LEU A 323 3.17 -9.12 19.11
N LEU A 324 2.09 -8.36 18.93
CA LEU A 324 0.95 -8.33 19.84
C LEU A 324 0.21 -9.67 19.90
N ARG A 325 0.12 -10.39 18.76
CA ARG A 325 -0.46 -11.73 18.75
C ARG A 325 0.41 -12.72 19.50
N LEU A 326 1.73 -12.68 19.30
CA LEU A 326 2.67 -13.53 20.03
C LEU A 326 2.61 -13.24 21.54
N ALA A 327 2.53 -11.97 21.94
CA ALA A 327 2.37 -11.59 23.34
C ALA A 327 1.04 -12.06 23.95
N GLN A 328 -0.05 -12.06 23.16
CA GLN A 328 -1.33 -12.63 23.58
C GLN A 328 -1.26 -14.15 23.78
N LYS A 329 -0.50 -14.86 22.92
CA LYS A 329 -0.34 -16.33 23.01
C LYS A 329 0.63 -16.78 24.11
N PHE A 330 1.77 -16.12 24.25
CA PHE A 330 2.91 -16.59 25.04
C PHE A 330 3.26 -15.69 26.23
N GLY A 331 2.49 -14.63 26.44
CA GLY A 331 2.66 -13.68 27.52
C GLY A 331 3.56 -12.48 27.18
N PRO A 332 3.56 -11.43 28.04
CA PRO A 332 4.22 -10.15 27.77
C PRO A 332 5.75 -10.23 27.72
N THR A 333 6.35 -11.29 28.26
CA THR A 333 7.80 -11.51 28.22
C THR A 333 8.34 -11.64 26.79
N VAL A 334 7.46 -11.82 25.80
CA VAL A 334 7.84 -11.79 24.37
C VAL A 334 8.53 -10.47 24.01
N PHE A 335 8.13 -9.35 24.58
CA PHE A 335 8.75 -8.04 24.32
C PHE A 335 10.21 -7.98 24.81
N ASP A 336 10.57 -8.75 25.85
CA ASP A 336 11.90 -8.80 26.45
C ASP A 336 12.85 -9.81 25.79
N LEU A 337 12.36 -10.63 24.84
CA LEU A 337 13.19 -11.59 24.11
C LEU A 337 14.28 -10.85 23.32
N LYS A 338 15.48 -11.41 23.30
CA LYS A 338 16.60 -10.81 22.58
C LYS A 338 16.68 -11.32 21.14
N ILE A 339 17.02 -10.42 20.24
CA ILE A 339 17.22 -10.77 18.80
C ILE A 339 18.27 -11.88 18.66
N VAL A 340 19.37 -11.82 19.42
CA VAL A 340 20.47 -12.80 19.35
C VAL A 340 20.06 -14.23 19.71
N ASP A 341 19.00 -14.41 20.49
CA ASP A 341 18.53 -15.74 20.91
C ASP A 341 17.85 -16.48 19.74
N TYR A 342 17.36 -15.74 18.75
CA TYR A 342 16.64 -16.27 17.56
C TYR A 342 17.36 -16.00 16.25
N VAL A 343 18.30 -15.07 16.22
CA VAL A 343 19.19 -14.79 15.10
C VAL A 343 20.63 -14.96 15.55
N PRO A 344 21.16 -16.19 15.65
CA PRO A 344 22.48 -16.47 16.24
C PRO A 344 23.64 -15.72 15.57
N GLN A 345 23.50 -15.40 14.27
CA GLN A 345 24.47 -14.60 13.53
C GLN A 345 24.69 -13.22 14.18
N ALA A 346 23.65 -12.65 14.79
CA ALA A 346 23.73 -11.36 15.49
C ALA A 346 24.64 -11.39 16.72
N ALA A 347 24.90 -12.57 17.32
CA ALA A 347 25.78 -12.71 18.48
C ALA A 347 27.24 -12.37 18.18
N HIS A 348 27.65 -12.43 16.91
CA HIS A 348 28.99 -12.02 16.48
C HIS A 348 29.18 -10.49 16.46
N TYR A 349 28.09 -9.73 16.60
CA TYR A 349 28.09 -8.26 16.55
C TYR A 349 27.73 -7.70 17.94
N PRO A 350 28.68 -7.15 18.70
CA PRO A 350 28.45 -6.69 20.08
C PRO A 350 27.28 -5.72 20.25
N ALA A 351 26.99 -4.92 19.22
CA ALA A 351 25.87 -3.97 19.18
C ALA A 351 24.50 -4.64 19.36
N TRP A 352 24.34 -5.88 18.87
CA TRP A 352 23.08 -6.62 18.93
C TRP A 352 22.86 -7.41 20.22
N ARG A 353 23.88 -7.58 21.06
CA ARG A 353 23.85 -8.47 22.24
C ARG A 353 22.69 -8.24 23.18
N ASN A 354 22.26 -6.99 23.33
CA ASN A 354 21.21 -6.59 24.28
C ASN A 354 19.98 -6.02 23.61
N VAL A 355 19.85 -6.09 22.28
CA VAL A 355 18.69 -5.62 21.56
C VAL A 355 17.53 -6.58 21.76
N ARG A 356 16.41 -6.08 22.29
CA ARG A 356 15.18 -6.81 22.53
C ARG A 356 14.19 -6.64 21.37
N PHE A 357 13.15 -7.48 21.35
CA PHE A 357 12.03 -7.31 20.40
C PHE A 357 11.37 -5.94 20.55
N GLU A 358 11.21 -5.46 21.81
CA GLU A 358 10.70 -4.12 22.09
C GLU A 358 11.57 -3.01 21.51
N ASP A 359 12.88 -3.14 21.57
CA ASP A 359 13.80 -2.16 21.01
C ASP A 359 13.71 -2.13 19.47
N ALA A 360 13.57 -3.29 18.85
CA ALA A 360 13.48 -3.42 17.39
C ALA A 360 12.13 -2.91 16.84
N ILE A 361 10.99 -3.21 17.49
CA ILE A 361 9.69 -2.70 17.03
C ILE A 361 9.58 -1.17 17.16
N ASN A 362 10.32 -0.58 18.08
CA ASN A 362 10.43 0.86 18.26
C ASN A 362 11.54 1.49 17.39
N MET A 363 12.25 0.70 16.56
CA MET A 363 13.43 1.14 15.82
C MET A 363 14.41 1.91 16.71
N ALA A 364 14.56 1.43 17.93
CA ALA A 364 15.40 2.00 18.98
C ALA A 364 16.52 1.01 19.39
N THR A 365 17.08 0.32 18.40
CA THR A 365 18.15 -0.68 18.62
C THR A 365 19.47 -0.06 19.09
N GLY A 366 19.62 1.25 18.96
CA GLY A 366 20.89 1.96 19.19
C GLY A 366 21.91 1.73 18.07
N ILE A 367 21.45 1.24 16.92
CA ILE A 367 22.26 0.94 15.73
C ILE A 367 21.81 1.80 14.55
N GLY A 368 22.74 2.32 13.78
CA GLY A 368 22.47 3.16 12.62
C GLY A 368 23.77 3.65 11.98
N ASN A 369 23.89 4.93 11.67
CA ASN A 369 25.12 5.53 11.12
C ASN A 369 26.15 5.92 12.19
N GLY A 370 25.80 5.83 13.47
CA GLY A 370 26.67 6.17 14.60
C GLY A 370 26.82 7.67 14.86
N SER A 371 25.93 8.52 14.34
CA SER A 371 25.95 9.96 14.63
C SER A 371 25.81 10.23 16.12
N THR A 372 26.56 11.19 16.63
CA THR A 372 26.45 11.65 18.03
C THR A 372 25.30 12.63 18.24
N GLN A 373 24.71 13.14 17.17
CA GLN A 373 23.65 14.13 17.22
C GLN A 373 22.30 13.49 17.53
N ARG A 374 21.62 14.01 18.54
CA ARG A 374 20.21 13.72 18.85
C ARG A 374 19.28 14.79 18.23
N GLU A 375 19.81 15.54 17.28
CA GLU A 375 19.10 16.69 16.71
C GLU A 375 17.78 16.31 16.06
N PRO A 376 16.79 17.21 16.11
CA PRO A 376 15.61 17.13 15.27
C PRO A 376 16.04 16.97 13.81
N ASN A 377 15.26 16.31 13.01
CA ASN A 377 15.50 16.03 11.58
C ASN A 377 16.55 14.94 11.27
N ASN A 378 17.04 14.23 12.27
CA ASN A 378 17.97 13.11 12.08
C ASN A 378 17.31 11.74 12.29
N ILE A 379 15.98 11.68 12.27
CA ILE A 379 15.21 10.44 12.45
C ILE A 379 15.58 9.38 11.40
N THR A 380 15.92 9.82 10.19
CA THR A 380 16.26 8.97 9.04
C THR A 380 17.76 8.95 8.74
N ASP A 381 18.61 9.33 9.68
CA ASP A 381 20.04 9.32 9.44
C ASP A 381 20.53 7.90 9.11
N GLY A 382 21.34 7.77 8.04
CA GLY A 382 21.80 6.48 7.54
C GLY A 382 20.75 5.62 6.82
N TYR A 383 19.50 6.09 6.70
CA TYR A 383 18.42 5.35 6.06
C TYR A 383 18.66 5.09 4.56
N LEU A 384 19.26 6.03 3.85
CA LEU A 384 19.49 5.95 2.40
C LEU A 384 20.99 5.86 2.03
N ASP A 385 21.84 5.39 2.92
CA ASP A 385 23.23 5.15 2.61
C ASP A 385 23.45 3.87 1.78
N ALA A 386 24.71 3.61 1.40
CA ALA A 386 25.06 2.41 0.63
C ALA A 386 24.78 1.10 1.39
N SER A 387 24.77 1.13 2.73
CA SER A 387 24.44 -0.04 3.54
C SER A 387 22.97 -0.42 3.43
N TYR A 388 22.10 0.59 3.42
CA TYR A 388 20.68 0.39 3.20
C TYR A 388 20.40 -0.24 1.83
N SER A 389 21.02 0.28 0.77
CA SER A 389 20.82 -0.26 -0.59
C SER A 389 21.27 -1.71 -0.70
N ARG A 390 22.41 -2.09 -0.10
CA ARG A 390 22.85 -3.51 -0.07
C ARG A 390 21.83 -4.41 0.61
N TRP A 391 21.29 -4.01 1.73
CA TRP A 391 20.25 -4.75 2.43
C TRP A 391 18.95 -4.79 1.61
N TYR A 392 18.56 -3.66 1.07
CA TYR A 392 17.28 -3.51 0.37
C TYR A 392 17.22 -4.39 -0.88
N GLU A 393 18.33 -4.48 -1.64
CA GLU A 393 18.45 -5.27 -2.87
C GLU A 393 18.85 -6.73 -2.63
N ALA A 394 19.30 -7.11 -1.43
CA ALA A 394 19.57 -8.50 -1.10
C ALA A 394 18.30 -9.34 -1.27
N ARG A 395 18.44 -10.57 -1.79
CA ARG A 395 17.27 -11.36 -2.23
C ARG A 395 16.77 -12.32 -1.16
N SER A 396 17.65 -13.13 -0.60
CA SER A 396 17.27 -14.14 0.39
C SER A 396 17.22 -13.58 1.82
N THR A 397 16.55 -14.29 2.70
CA THR A 397 16.47 -13.96 4.12
C THR A 397 17.87 -13.86 4.73
N GLU A 398 18.74 -14.82 4.46
CA GLU A 398 20.07 -14.84 5.03
C GLU A 398 20.99 -13.74 4.46
N GLU A 399 20.89 -13.43 3.16
CA GLU A 399 21.60 -12.28 2.58
C GLU A 399 21.19 -10.96 3.22
N LYS A 400 19.88 -10.74 3.42
CA LYS A 400 19.38 -9.54 4.12
C LYS A 400 19.86 -9.49 5.56
N VAL A 401 19.83 -10.60 6.29
CA VAL A 401 20.36 -10.68 7.67
C VAL A 401 21.85 -10.38 7.69
N ALA A 402 22.63 -10.97 6.81
CA ALA A 402 24.07 -10.71 6.72
C ALA A 402 24.38 -9.24 6.42
N ALA A 403 23.66 -8.63 5.45
CA ALA A 403 23.85 -7.23 5.07
C ALA A 403 23.55 -6.28 6.23
N LEU A 404 22.40 -6.43 6.92
CA LEU A 404 22.03 -5.54 8.03
C LEU A 404 22.93 -5.67 9.26
N LEU A 405 23.52 -6.85 9.50
CA LEU A 405 24.43 -7.06 10.62
C LEU A 405 25.83 -6.47 10.34
N ALA A 406 26.29 -6.52 9.10
CA ALA A 406 27.62 -6.05 8.70
C ALA A 406 27.79 -4.52 8.75
N ASP A 407 26.70 -3.78 8.51
CA ASP A 407 26.76 -2.35 8.18
C ASP A 407 26.35 -1.40 9.33
N GLY A 408 25.80 -1.92 10.43
CA GLY A 408 25.33 -1.09 11.54
C GLY A 408 26.46 -0.53 12.40
N ARG A 409 26.43 0.79 12.68
CA ARG A 409 27.27 1.47 13.65
C ARG A 409 26.49 1.77 14.92
N VAL A 410 27.18 1.82 16.05
CA VAL A 410 26.53 2.07 17.34
C VAL A 410 26.40 3.56 17.59
N TYR A 411 25.22 3.99 18.00
CA TYR A 411 25.00 5.32 18.55
C TYR A 411 25.57 5.42 19.98
N PRO A 412 25.83 6.65 20.48
CA PRO A 412 26.38 6.84 21.87
C PRO A 412 25.36 6.50 22.96
N TRP A 413 24.09 6.31 22.62
CA TRP A 413 23.04 5.82 23.53
C TRP A 413 22.76 4.35 23.27
N GLY A 414 22.29 3.64 24.27
CA GLY A 414 21.96 2.22 24.16
C GLY A 414 20.59 1.94 23.54
N PRO A 415 20.23 0.65 23.40
CA PRO A 415 18.90 0.24 22.97
C PRO A 415 17.79 0.83 23.84
N GLY A 416 16.61 1.06 23.26
CA GLY A 416 15.41 1.50 23.95
C GLY A 416 15.37 2.99 24.32
N GLN A 417 16.29 3.82 23.86
CA GLN A 417 16.37 5.22 24.30
C GLN A 417 15.88 6.24 23.26
N VAL A 418 16.22 6.05 22.00
CA VAL A 418 15.91 7.00 20.92
C VAL A 418 15.52 6.21 19.66
N THR A 419 14.42 6.58 19.05
CA THR A 419 14.03 6.02 17.74
C THR A 419 14.91 6.60 16.64
N ARG A 420 15.46 5.72 15.80
CA ARG A 420 16.12 6.07 14.52
C ARG A 420 15.58 5.15 13.45
N TYR A 421 14.95 5.73 12.46
CA TYR A 421 14.17 4.98 11.48
C TYR A 421 15.05 4.03 10.68
N ARG A 422 14.78 2.71 10.78
CA ARG A 422 15.51 1.65 10.10
C ARG A 422 14.58 0.49 9.74
N ASP A 423 14.37 0.26 8.45
CA ASP A 423 13.62 -0.90 7.97
C ASP A 423 14.29 -2.23 8.34
N GLN A 424 15.62 -2.23 8.45
CA GLN A 424 16.41 -3.38 8.86
C GLN A 424 16.02 -3.90 10.24
N ASP A 425 15.70 -3.01 11.20
CA ASP A 425 15.28 -3.37 12.55
C ASP A 425 13.94 -4.13 12.53
N MET A 426 13.02 -3.68 11.68
CA MET A 426 11.73 -4.35 11.48
C MET A 426 11.87 -5.70 10.78
N PHE A 427 12.78 -5.80 9.82
CA PHE A 427 13.03 -7.05 9.12
C PHE A 427 13.62 -8.12 10.03
N ILE A 428 14.68 -7.78 10.79
CA ILE A 428 15.32 -8.75 11.71
C ILE A 428 14.38 -9.15 12.84
N LEU A 429 13.52 -8.24 13.31
CA LEU A 429 12.47 -8.55 14.28
C LEU A 429 11.50 -9.60 13.70
N GLY A 430 11.04 -9.42 12.47
CA GLY A 430 10.19 -10.39 11.78
C GLY A 430 10.84 -11.77 11.72
N VAL A 431 12.12 -11.84 11.32
CA VAL A 431 12.89 -13.10 11.29
C VAL A 431 13.01 -13.71 12.69
N ALA A 432 13.27 -12.90 13.71
CA ALA A 432 13.38 -13.38 15.08
C ALA A 432 12.05 -13.91 15.63
N MET A 433 10.94 -13.21 15.34
CA MET A 433 9.58 -13.64 15.71
C MET A 433 9.19 -14.96 15.04
N ASP A 434 9.50 -15.14 13.76
CA ASP A 434 9.23 -16.38 13.02
C ASP A 434 10.00 -17.56 13.65
N ARG A 435 11.28 -17.35 13.98
CA ARG A 435 12.11 -18.37 14.63
C ARG A 435 11.68 -18.64 16.07
N PHE A 436 11.22 -17.61 16.80
CA PHE A 436 10.60 -17.79 18.11
C PHE A 436 9.33 -18.64 18.00
N LEU A 437 8.42 -18.33 17.06
CA LEU A 437 7.21 -19.10 16.84
C LEU A 437 7.52 -20.57 16.52
N LYS A 438 8.50 -20.81 15.63
CA LYS A 438 8.98 -22.17 15.32
C LYS A 438 9.52 -22.92 16.54
N SER A 439 10.15 -22.22 17.48
CA SER A 439 10.62 -22.83 18.73
C SER A 439 9.49 -23.25 19.66
N LYS A 440 8.30 -22.66 19.51
CA LYS A 440 7.12 -22.92 20.34
C LYS A 440 6.16 -23.94 19.71
N GLU A 441 5.96 -23.84 18.39
CA GLU A 441 4.91 -24.58 17.67
C GLU A 441 5.46 -25.61 16.65
N GLY A 442 6.79 -25.68 16.55
CA GLY A 442 7.46 -26.64 15.66
C GLY A 442 7.98 -26.02 14.36
N PRO A 443 8.82 -26.74 13.61
CA PRO A 443 9.59 -26.20 12.48
C PRO A 443 8.73 -25.77 11.28
N THR A 444 7.50 -26.26 11.19
CA THR A 444 6.55 -25.89 10.12
C THR A 444 5.75 -24.63 10.42
N ALA A 445 5.80 -24.12 11.65
CA ALA A 445 5.14 -22.87 12.00
C ALA A 445 5.70 -21.70 11.17
N ASN A 446 4.83 -20.76 10.81
CA ASN A 446 5.18 -19.63 9.98
C ASN A 446 4.47 -18.37 10.48
N LEU A 447 5.22 -17.29 10.67
CA LEU A 447 4.70 -16.06 11.26
C LEU A 447 3.56 -15.44 10.43
N TRP A 448 3.67 -15.45 9.10
CA TRP A 448 2.63 -14.90 8.24
C TRP A 448 1.36 -15.76 8.24
N SER A 449 1.54 -17.07 8.23
CA SER A 449 0.39 -18.01 8.35
C SER A 449 -0.33 -17.85 9.69
N MET A 450 0.42 -17.63 10.78
CA MET A 450 -0.18 -17.30 12.09
C MET A 450 -1.00 -16.01 12.01
N LEU A 451 -0.46 -14.94 11.39
CA LEU A 451 -1.20 -13.70 11.18
C LEU A 451 -2.49 -13.95 10.37
N GLN A 452 -2.39 -14.65 9.26
CA GLN A 452 -3.53 -14.94 8.40
C GLN A 452 -4.62 -15.74 9.14
N GLN A 453 -4.25 -16.79 9.86
CA GLN A 453 -5.20 -17.72 10.49
C GLN A 453 -5.72 -17.22 11.84
N GLU A 454 -4.90 -16.56 12.63
CA GLU A 454 -5.21 -16.24 14.01
C GLU A 454 -5.55 -14.76 14.26
N VAL A 455 -5.30 -13.88 13.28
CA VAL A 455 -5.63 -12.47 13.37
C VAL A 455 -6.50 -12.02 12.21
N PHE A 456 -6.04 -12.20 10.98
CA PHE A 456 -6.69 -11.65 9.80
C PHE A 456 -8.01 -12.35 9.47
N ALA A 457 -8.03 -13.67 9.34
CA ALA A 457 -9.26 -14.41 9.07
C ALA A 457 -10.35 -14.21 10.15
N PRO A 458 -10.03 -14.23 11.47
CA PRO A 458 -11.02 -13.92 12.50
C PRO A 458 -11.67 -12.54 12.41
N ILE A 459 -11.00 -11.54 11.81
CA ILE A 459 -11.56 -10.20 11.62
C ILE A 459 -12.12 -9.96 10.21
N GLY A 460 -12.17 -10.99 9.36
CA GLY A 460 -12.76 -10.92 8.02
C GLY A 460 -11.77 -10.63 6.88
N ILE A 461 -10.47 -10.81 7.09
CA ILE A 461 -9.44 -10.68 6.05
C ILE A 461 -8.98 -12.08 5.64
N HIS A 462 -9.49 -12.58 4.52
CA HIS A 462 -9.21 -13.95 4.07
C HIS A 462 -8.05 -14.03 3.07
N GLN A 463 -7.67 -12.90 2.46
CA GLN A 463 -6.56 -12.79 1.51
C GLN A 463 -5.59 -11.68 1.96
N ALA A 464 -4.33 -12.01 2.17
CA ALA A 464 -3.33 -11.07 2.65
C ALA A 464 -2.01 -11.20 1.86
N PRO A 465 -1.97 -10.77 0.58
CA PRO A 465 -0.77 -10.84 -0.24
C PRO A 465 0.35 -9.99 0.36
N THR A 466 1.56 -10.55 0.37
CA THR A 466 2.73 -9.85 0.89
C THR A 466 3.98 -10.13 0.06
N ASN A 467 4.81 -9.12 -0.06
CA ASN A 467 6.14 -9.29 -0.62
C ASN A 467 7.04 -10.11 0.33
N ARG A 468 7.89 -10.95 -0.25
CA ARG A 468 8.75 -11.87 0.50
C ARG A 468 10.15 -11.87 -0.06
N THR A 469 11.12 -12.25 0.75
CA THR A 469 12.43 -12.65 0.24
C THR A 469 12.29 -13.80 -0.75
N ILE A 470 13.31 -13.98 -1.57
CA ILE A 470 13.39 -15.07 -2.55
C ILE A 470 14.61 -15.90 -2.15
N GLU A 471 14.35 -17.11 -1.68
CA GLU A 471 15.42 -17.97 -1.23
C GLU A 471 16.29 -18.47 -2.40
N THR A 472 17.44 -19.04 -2.10
CA THR A 472 18.42 -19.45 -3.12
C THR A 472 17.90 -20.53 -4.08
N ASP A 473 16.91 -21.30 -3.64
CA ASP A 473 16.19 -22.31 -4.44
C ASP A 473 15.02 -21.70 -5.25
N GLY A 474 14.81 -20.37 -5.15
CA GLY A 474 13.73 -19.65 -5.81
C GLY A 474 12.38 -19.68 -5.07
N THR A 475 12.29 -20.32 -3.92
CA THR A 475 11.06 -20.35 -3.13
C THR A 475 10.79 -19.02 -2.42
N PRO A 476 9.52 -18.71 -2.12
CA PRO A 476 9.16 -17.58 -1.25
C PRO A 476 9.71 -17.79 0.16
N GLY A 477 10.48 -16.82 0.64
CA GLY A 477 11.04 -16.83 1.99
C GLY A 477 10.25 -15.98 2.99
N HIS A 478 10.99 -15.19 3.78
CA HIS A 478 10.41 -14.39 4.86
C HIS A 478 9.62 -13.18 4.32
N PRO A 479 8.44 -12.86 4.89
CA PRO A 479 7.69 -11.67 4.51
C PRO A 479 8.47 -10.38 4.82
N LEU A 480 8.37 -9.38 3.94
CA LEU A 480 9.01 -8.09 4.14
C LEU A 480 8.18 -7.23 5.12
N MET A 481 8.32 -7.53 6.41
CA MET A 481 7.52 -6.94 7.49
C MET A 481 7.74 -5.44 7.70
N ALA A 482 8.68 -4.84 6.98
CA ALA A 482 8.93 -3.40 7.01
C ALA A 482 8.06 -2.61 6.03
N TYR A 483 7.64 -3.22 4.88
CA TYR A 483 6.97 -2.48 3.80
C TYR A 483 6.20 -3.35 2.79
N GLY A 484 6.10 -4.65 2.96
CA GLY A 484 5.69 -5.59 1.88
C GLY A 484 4.23 -6.03 1.88
N TYR A 485 3.36 -5.54 2.75
CA TYR A 485 1.94 -5.91 2.77
C TYR A 485 1.15 -5.11 1.72
N TYR A 486 0.22 -5.78 1.03
CA TYR A 486 -0.65 -5.21 0.02
C TYR A 486 -2.13 -5.33 0.43
N PRO A 487 -2.62 -4.50 1.37
CA PRO A 487 -4.00 -4.54 1.83
C PRO A 487 -4.98 -3.94 0.82
N THR A 488 -6.26 -4.30 0.95
CA THR A 488 -7.40 -3.53 0.44
C THR A 488 -7.75 -2.40 1.41
N ILE A 489 -8.71 -1.55 1.02
CA ILE A 489 -9.32 -0.55 1.94
C ILE A 489 -9.95 -1.27 3.12
N SER A 490 -10.72 -2.32 2.87
CA SER A 490 -11.38 -3.11 3.92
C SER A 490 -10.38 -3.68 4.93
N ASP A 491 -9.28 -4.25 4.46
CA ASP A 491 -8.24 -4.82 5.33
C ASP A 491 -7.67 -3.76 6.29
N MET A 492 -7.35 -2.57 5.77
CA MET A 492 -6.83 -1.47 6.60
C MET A 492 -7.82 -1.02 7.66
N VAL A 493 -9.11 -0.92 7.31
CA VAL A 493 -10.18 -0.54 8.23
C VAL A 493 -10.39 -1.62 9.30
N LEU A 494 -10.42 -2.90 8.93
CA LEU A 494 -10.62 -4.02 9.86
C LEU A 494 -9.47 -4.10 10.88
N ILE A 495 -8.22 -3.94 10.44
CA ILE A 495 -7.07 -3.90 11.35
C ILE A 495 -7.15 -2.66 12.25
N ALA A 496 -7.50 -1.50 11.72
CA ALA A 496 -7.64 -0.29 12.51
C ALA A 496 -8.75 -0.43 13.58
N ARG A 497 -9.89 -1.01 13.22
CA ARG A 497 -10.98 -1.32 14.18
C ARG A 497 -10.52 -2.31 15.26
N LEU A 498 -9.71 -3.31 14.90
CA LEU A 498 -9.14 -4.24 15.88
C LEU A 498 -8.30 -3.49 16.93
N TYR A 499 -7.44 -2.55 16.51
CA TYR A 499 -6.69 -1.69 17.42
C TYR A 499 -7.61 -0.77 18.23
N GLN A 500 -8.55 -0.06 17.59
CA GLN A 500 -9.48 0.84 18.25
C GLN A 500 -10.35 0.12 19.30
N ASN A 501 -10.62 -1.17 19.09
CA ASN A 501 -11.35 -2.02 20.03
C ASN A 501 -10.44 -2.74 21.05
N GLY A 502 -9.23 -2.23 21.30
CA GLY A 502 -8.30 -2.77 22.30
C GLY A 502 -7.77 -4.18 21.96
N GLY A 503 -7.71 -4.54 20.68
CA GLY A 503 -7.27 -5.85 20.20
C GLY A 503 -8.32 -6.95 20.31
N LYS A 504 -9.60 -6.56 20.49
CA LYS A 504 -10.73 -7.47 20.65
C LYS A 504 -11.62 -7.47 19.39
N HIS A 505 -11.98 -8.64 18.93
CA HIS A 505 -13.00 -8.82 17.90
C HIS A 505 -14.12 -9.73 18.44
N ALA A 506 -15.36 -9.30 18.33
CA ALA A 506 -16.49 -9.90 19.02
C ALA A 506 -16.15 -10.13 20.52
N ASP A 507 -16.25 -11.36 21.01
CA ASP A 507 -15.91 -11.69 22.39
C ASP A 507 -14.48 -12.21 22.58
N GLN A 508 -13.70 -12.30 21.50
CA GLN A 508 -12.34 -12.85 21.53
C GLN A 508 -11.28 -11.76 21.64
N GLN A 509 -10.35 -11.89 22.60
CA GLN A 509 -9.14 -11.09 22.67
C GLN A 509 -8.10 -11.67 21.72
N ILE A 510 -7.88 -11.00 20.58
CA ILE A 510 -6.96 -11.44 19.52
C ILE A 510 -5.54 -10.94 19.77
N LEU A 511 -5.40 -9.66 20.12
CA LEU A 511 -4.11 -9.00 20.35
C LEU A 511 -3.95 -8.64 21.84
N TYR A 512 -2.71 -8.47 22.28
CA TYR A 512 -2.37 -8.16 23.68
C TYR A 512 -2.84 -6.77 24.11
N ALA A 513 -3.98 -6.70 24.80
CA ALA A 513 -4.68 -5.48 25.14
C ALA A 513 -3.87 -4.44 25.95
N PRO A 514 -2.99 -4.79 26.91
CA PRO A 514 -2.26 -3.78 27.67
C PRO A 514 -1.41 -2.85 26.78
N ARG A 515 -0.69 -3.37 25.81
CA ARG A 515 0.11 -2.56 24.87
C ARG A 515 -0.74 -1.69 23.96
N ILE A 516 -1.88 -2.20 23.51
CA ILE A 516 -2.81 -1.40 22.69
C ILE A 516 -3.36 -0.20 23.49
N ARG A 517 -3.67 -0.38 24.77
CA ARG A 517 -4.10 0.73 25.63
C ARG A 517 -3.02 1.81 25.82
N GLU A 518 -1.75 1.42 25.83
CA GLU A 518 -0.62 2.37 25.85
C GLU A 518 -0.50 3.15 24.53
N LEU A 519 -0.86 2.51 23.42
CA LEU A 519 -0.77 3.06 22.07
C LEU A 519 -1.90 4.04 21.75
N LEU A 520 -3.14 3.71 22.13
CA LEU A 520 -4.33 4.46 21.72
C LEU A 520 -4.33 5.90 22.19
N ALA A 521 -5.13 6.75 21.52
CA ALA A 521 -5.23 8.17 21.75
C ALA A 521 -5.44 8.56 23.23
N GLY A 522 -4.81 9.64 23.67
CA GLY A 522 -4.88 10.10 25.04
C GLY A 522 -4.32 11.52 25.24
N PRO A 523 -4.41 12.04 26.49
CA PRO A 523 -4.05 13.43 26.79
C PRO A 523 -2.54 13.68 26.94
N LYS A 524 -1.71 12.64 26.93
CA LYS A 524 -0.25 12.73 27.12
C LYS A 524 0.51 12.13 25.97
N PRO A 525 1.69 12.68 25.61
CA PRO A 525 2.57 12.05 24.63
C PRO A 525 3.07 10.70 25.18
N ARG A 526 3.25 9.74 24.29
CA ARG A 526 3.74 8.40 24.60
C ARG A 526 4.77 7.99 23.56
N GLY A 527 5.62 7.04 23.91
CA GLY A 527 6.66 6.52 23.02
C GLY A 527 8.00 7.24 23.18
N LEU A 528 8.93 6.85 22.34
CA LEU A 528 10.30 7.36 22.34
C LEU A 528 10.41 8.63 21.48
N PRO A 529 11.30 9.56 21.83
CA PRO A 529 11.54 10.75 21.02
C PRO A 529 12.11 10.35 19.66
N THR A 530 11.63 11.00 18.61
CA THR A 530 12.15 10.84 17.26
C THR A 530 13.16 11.93 16.90
N GLY A 531 13.09 13.08 17.57
CA GLY A 531 13.79 14.29 17.19
C GLY A 531 13.10 15.09 16.09
N GLU A 532 12.02 14.58 15.52
CA GLU A 532 11.26 15.27 14.47
C GLU A 532 10.22 16.21 15.08
N LYS A 533 10.08 17.42 14.52
CA LYS A 533 9.05 18.40 14.89
C LYS A 533 8.16 18.70 13.69
N LEU A 534 6.90 18.40 13.83
CA LEU A 534 5.86 18.83 12.90
C LEU A 534 5.23 20.16 13.37
N PRO A 535 4.43 20.85 12.53
CA PRO A 535 3.68 22.05 12.96
C PRO A 535 2.85 21.82 14.23
N ALA A 536 2.33 20.60 14.42
CA ALA A 536 1.57 20.20 15.61
C ALA A 536 2.43 19.98 16.88
N GLY A 537 3.77 19.99 16.76
CA GLY A 537 4.73 19.75 17.82
C GLY A 537 5.66 18.57 17.57
N GLU A 538 6.43 18.21 18.60
CA GLU A 538 7.35 17.07 18.54
C GLU A 538 6.59 15.75 18.34
N THR A 539 7.10 14.89 17.46
CA THR A 539 6.57 13.55 17.24
C THR A 539 7.28 12.54 18.13
N THR A 540 6.57 11.49 18.49
CA THR A 540 7.15 10.32 19.17
C THR A 540 6.83 9.06 18.37
N TYR A 541 7.52 7.97 18.70
CA TYR A 541 7.33 6.67 18.07
C TYR A 541 7.10 5.59 19.11
N ILE A 542 6.07 4.78 18.94
CA ILE A 542 5.73 3.68 19.84
C ILE A 542 5.16 2.51 19.05
N ASN A 543 5.76 1.33 19.21
CA ASN A 543 5.21 0.08 18.67
C ASN A 543 4.81 0.20 17.19
N ALA A 544 5.77 0.61 16.35
CA ALA A 544 5.56 0.84 14.91
C ALA A 544 4.62 2.00 14.53
N PHE A 545 4.15 2.80 15.48
CA PHE A 545 3.27 3.95 15.21
C PHE A 545 3.97 5.27 15.46
N TRP A 546 3.72 6.22 14.57
CA TRP A 546 4.03 7.62 14.78
C TRP A 546 2.90 8.28 15.59
N VAL A 547 3.26 9.01 16.65
CA VAL A 547 2.30 9.73 17.46
C VAL A 547 2.43 11.23 17.20
N THR A 548 1.31 11.87 16.92
CA THR A 548 1.19 13.33 16.78
C THR A 548 0.13 13.85 17.72
N SER A 549 -0.01 15.18 17.79
CA SER A 549 -1.03 15.82 18.62
C SER A 549 -1.98 16.68 17.79
N TYR A 550 -3.18 16.86 18.34
CA TYR A 550 -4.18 17.82 17.87
C TYR A 550 -4.68 18.66 19.05
N VAL A 551 -4.74 19.98 18.87
CA VAL A 551 -5.27 20.93 19.84
C VAL A 551 -6.73 21.19 19.51
N ALA A 552 -7.63 20.56 20.23
CA ALA A 552 -9.08 20.72 20.04
C ALA A 552 -9.61 22.04 20.63
N THR A 553 -9.07 22.45 21.79
CA THR A 553 -9.26 23.76 22.44
C THR A 553 -7.96 24.14 23.14
N PRO A 554 -7.78 25.40 23.61
CA PRO A 554 -6.56 25.78 24.35
C PRO A 554 -6.20 24.85 25.51
N ASP A 555 -7.21 24.30 26.20
CA ASP A 555 -7.04 23.40 27.35
C ASP A 555 -7.17 21.91 26.99
N CYS A 556 -7.38 21.58 25.72
CA CYS A 556 -7.58 20.22 25.26
C CYS A 556 -6.62 19.86 24.12
N ARG A 557 -5.56 19.17 24.46
CA ARG A 557 -4.63 18.55 23.51
C ARG A 557 -4.75 17.03 23.61
N VAL A 558 -4.92 16.37 22.47
CA VAL A 558 -4.93 14.90 22.38
C VAL A 558 -3.78 14.43 21.51
N PHE A 559 -3.23 13.27 21.86
CA PHE A 559 -2.19 12.58 21.09
C PHE A 559 -2.79 11.32 20.51
N TYR A 560 -2.52 11.04 19.24
CA TYR A 560 -3.08 9.88 18.54
C TYR A 560 -2.05 9.22 17.63
N PRO A 561 -2.12 7.87 17.51
CA PRO A 561 -1.17 7.10 16.70
C PRO A 561 -1.58 7.08 15.23
N ARG A 562 -0.55 7.00 14.37
CA ARG A 562 -0.68 6.90 12.92
C ARG A 562 0.25 5.82 12.39
N MET A 563 -0.24 4.99 11.48
CA MET A 563 0.56 4.14 10.64
C MET A 563 0.95 4.94 9.41
N ILE A 564 2.24 5.13 9.14
CA ILE A 564 2.71 5.98 8.04
C ILE A 564 3.60 5.16 7.11
N GLY A 565 3.32 5.25 5.82
CA GLY A 565 4.12 4.72 4.73
C GLY A 565 4.60 5.81 3.78
N TRP A 566 5.67 5.54 3.07
CA TRP A 566 6.26 6.42 2.08
C TRP A 566 5.20 7.02 1.14
N GLY A 567 5.34 8.30 0.84
CA GLY A 567 4.48 9.01 -0.10
C GLY A 567 3.15 9.48 0.46
N GLY A 568 2.97 9.49 1.79
CA GLY A 568 1.75 9.98 2.43
C GLY A 568 0.67 8.90 2.59
N ASN A 569 1.06 7.63 2.61
CA ASN A 569 0.16 6.52 2.94
C ASN A 569 -0.07 6.48 4.44
N ILE A 570 -1.29 6.76 4.89
CA ILE A 570 -1.61 6.97 6.31
C ILE A 570 -2.87 6.21 6.70
N VAL A 571 -2.80 5.56 7.87
CA VAL A 571 -3.96 5.10 8.65
C VAL A 571 -3.87 5.75 10.03
N ALA A 572 -4.75 6.70 10.32
CA ALA A 572 -4.77 7.46 11.57
C ALA A 572 -5.84 6.92 12.51
N LEU A 573 -5.43 6.44 13.69
CA LEU A 573 -6.35 5.98 14.74
C LEU A 573 -6.79 7.19 15.59
N LEU A 574 -7.88 7.81 15.21
CA LEU A 574 -8.38 9.03 15.81
C LEU A 574 -9.21 8.75 17.09
N PRO A 575 -9.29 9.70 18.04
CA PRO A 575 -10.15 9.54 19.20
C PRO A 575 -11.61 9.26 18.83
N GLY A 576 -12.33 8.58 19.71
CA GLY A 576 -13.74 8.25 19.50
C GLY A 576 -13.97 7.05 18.57
N GLY A 577 -12.95 6.26 18.29
CA GLY A 577 -13.05 5.05 17.44
C GLY A 577 -13.13 5.35 15.95
N LEU A 578 -12.79 6.58 15.53
CA LEU A 578 -12.73 6.95 14.12
C LEU A 578 -11.38 6.60 13.50
N THR A 579 -11.38 6.23 12.22
CA THR A 579 -10.14 5.98 11.50
C THR A 579 -10.13 6.78 10.20
N GLY A 580 -9.12 7.64 10.04
CA GLY A 580 -8.86 8.32 8.78
C GLY A 580 -7.84 7.53 7.94
N ILE A 581 -8.14 7.32 6.66
CA ILE A 581 -7.21 6.69 5.71
C ILE A 581 -6.94 7.67 4.57
N ARG A 582 -5.67 7.80 4.20
CA ARG A 582 -5.23 8.46 2.97
C ARG A 582 -4.11 7.65 2.36
N LEU A 583 -4.24 7.31 1.08
CA LEU A 583 -3.15 6.80 0.28
C LEU A 583 -2.77 7.86 -0.74
N ALA A 584 -1.48 8.08 -0.92
CA ALA A 584 -0.96 9.13 -1.77
C ALA A 584 0.29 8.68 -2.52
N LYS A 585 0.69 9.48 -3.51
CA LYS A 585 1.88 9.27 -4.34
C LYS A 585 2.84 10.45 -4.25
N SER A 586 2.79 11.22 -3.17
CA SER A 586 3.64 12.36 -2.96
C SER A 586 5.08 11.91 -2.70
N ALA A 587 6.05 12.65 -3.22
CA ALA A 587 7.42 12.57 -2.73
C ALA A 587 7.53 13.35 -1.40
N ASP A 588 8.66 13.20 -0.69
CA ASP A 588 8.95 14.02 0.50
C ASP A 588 8.76 15.52 0.19
N THR A 589 7.86 16.14 0.92
CA THR A 589 7.63 17.59 0.81
C THR A 589 8.43 18.32 1.89
N ALA A 590 8.97 19.48 1.55
CA ALA A 590 9.77 20.28 2.49
C ALA A 590 8.97 20.77 3.70
N ASP A 591 7.64 20.81 3.59
CA ASP A 591 6.70 21.24 4.63
C ASP A 591 6.03 20.08 5.35
N HIS A 592 6.41 18.82 5.04
CA HIS A 592 5.84 17.59 5.60
C HIS A 592 4.31 17.46 5.44
N SER A 593 3.74 18.08 4.40
CA SER A 593 2.29 18.01 4.11
C SER A 593 1.82 16.58 3.85
N GLU A 594 2.69 15.71 3.33
CA GLU A 594 2.40 14.29 3.06
C GLU A 594 2.10 13.48 4.33
N VAL A 595 2.60 13.90 5.49
CA VAL A 595 2.36 13.24 6.78
C VAL A 595 1.41 14.03 7.70
N ASP A 596 0.90 15.18 7.28
CA ASP A 596 -0.06 15.96 8.07
C ASP A 596 -1.44 15.28 8.09
N THR A 597 -1.98 15.11 9.29
CA THR A 597 -3.31 14.54 9.56
C THR A 597 -4.18 15.48 10.41
N SER A 598 -3.78 16.74 10.53
CA SER A 598 -4.54 17.75 11.32
C SER A 598 -5.96 17.93 10.81
N GLY A 599 -6.16 17.89 9.48
CA GLY A 599 -7.49 17.95 8.87
C GLY A 599 -8.37 16.75 9.24
N MET A 600 -7.82 15.53 9.21
CA MET A 600 -8.53 14.33 9.66
C MET A 600 -8.95 14.46 11.12
N ALA A 601 -8.04 14.93 11.99
CA ALA A 601 -8.33 15.13 13.41
C ALA A 601 -9.37 16.24 13.64
N GLN A 602 -9.33 17.32 12.87
CA GLN A 602 -10.33 18.38 12.89
C GLN A 602 -11.72 17.85 12.54
N VAL A 603 -11.83 17.10 11.46
CA VAL A 603 -13.09 16.46 11.05
C VAL A 603 -13.58 15.50 12.13
N ALA A 604 -12.72 14.60 12.61
CA ALA A 604 -13.09 13.66 13.67
C ALA A 604 -13.58 14.38 14.93
N ASN A 605 -12.88 15.44 15.38
CA ASN A 605 -13.33 16.26 16.53
C ASN A 605 -14.65 16.99 16.28
N SER A 606 -14.98 17.33 15.03
CA SER A 606 -16.27 17.93 14.68
C SER A 606 -17.43 16.93 14.78
N LEU A 607 -17.16 15.66 14.53
CA LEU A 607 -18.13 14.56 14.56
C LEU A 607 -18.26 13.94 15.95
N SER A 608 -17.16 13.86 16.69
CA SER A 608 -17.07 13.32 18.05
C SER A 608 -16.08 14.16 18.85
N LYS A 609 -16.57 14.99 19.76
CA LYS A 609 -15.71 15.86 20.55
C LYS A 609 -14.64 15.07 21.30
N PHE A 610 -13.39 15.47 21.18
CA PHE A 610 -12.26 14.78 21.82
C PHE A 610 -12.15 15.07 23.32
N CYS A 611 -12.62 16.23 23.74
CA CYS A 611 -12.72 16.60 25.16
C CYS A 611 -14.12 17.07 25.47
N HIS A 612 -14.61 16.70 26.62
CA HIS A 612 -15.91 17.08 27.19
C HIS A 612 -15.73 18.15 28.26
#